data_cb436cfccd2f0bf144a1459678810fdd
#
_entry.id   cb436cfccd2f0bf144a1459678810fdd
#
_cell.length_a   1.000
_cell.length_b   1.000
_cell.length_c   1.000
_cell.angle_alpha   90.00
_cell.angle_beta   90.00
_cell.angle_gamma   90.00
#
_symmetry.space_group_name_H-M   'P 1'
#
loop_
_entity.id
_entity.type
_entity.pdbx_description
1 polymer ?
#
loop_
_entity_poly.entity_id
_entity_poly.type
_entity_poly.pdbx_seq_one_letter_code
_entity_poly.pdbx_strand_id
1 'polypeptide(L)'
;MAKNEKIAIVGSGFLGMTLALRLAERGHDVTVFEASSEIGGLASAWQIGDVVWDKHYHVTLASDSHTRKLIEDLGLGDEFRWVETKTGFYTDGELVSMSDTMEFLNFPALDLVSKLRLGFTIFYASRVKDWKALEKIKVEDWLVRLSGRKTFEKIWKPLLVAKLGDAYKQTSAAFIWATIQRMYAARNSGLKKEMFGYVRGGYARVLERFAEVLEEKGIEVRLNAPIETVEKLAGGKFSIAMAVARRKRDTKPVALRQKTKYAYMKAAAGVVSGFSGGFITEPQPERKTVVEFKPKDEIFDKVILTCPSNVAARVAPQLKHHDRQAMRNVQYQGIVCASVLTRCSLSPFYVTNITDDSPFTGVIEMSALVDKREFDGNALIYLPKYVAPDDELFDRTDDEIRNLFLTGLETMYPHFKRADVIEFKVSRVRQVFPLPVVNYSDGLAPMKTSLDGLYVVNSSHIVNGTLNVNETVQLAQRFLATNGPE
;
A
#
# COMPACT_ATOMS: atom_id res chain seq x y z
N MET A 1 -33.76 -6.63 18.48
CA MET A 1 -33.43 -6.45 17.06
C MET A 1 -32.41 -5.33 17.00
N ALA A 2 -31.24 -5.55 16.39
CA ALA A 2 -30.26 -4.48 16.17
C ALA A 2 -30.95 -3.34 15.40
N LYS A 3 -30.67 -2.10 15.77
CA LYS A 3 -31.24 -0.93 15.11
C LYS A 3 -30.63 -0.83 13.73
N ASN A 4 -31.45 -0.86 12.68
CA ASN A 4 -30.98 -0.60 11.32
C ASN A 4 -30.53 0.87 11.22
N GLU A 5 -29.20 1.13 11.23
CA GLU A 5 -28.62 2.46 11.15
C GLU A 5 -28.07 2.70 9.75
N LYS A 6 -28.19 3.92 9.26
CA LYS A 6 -27.54 4.36 8.02
C LYS A 6 -26.11 4.81 8.33
N ILE A 7 -25.13 4.06 7.81
CA ILE A 7 -23.72 4.23 8.16
C ILE A 7 -22.92 4.64 6.91
N ALA A 8 -22.16 5.72 6.99
CA ALA A 8 -21.20 6.11 5.99
C ALA A 8 -19.79 5.62 6.34
N ILE A 9 -19.10 5.07 5.35
CA ILE A 9 -17.67 4.73 5.45
C ILE A 9 -16.90 5.57 4.45
N VAL A 10 -15.85 6.27 4.90
CA VAL A 10 -14.99 7.10 4.04
C VAL A 10 -13.68 6.37 3.78
N GLY A 11 -13.51 5.90 2.57
CA GLY A 11 -12.39 5.10 2.07
C GLY A 11 -12.79 3.66 1.74
N SER A 12 -12.47 3.21 0.52
CA SER A 12 -12.72 1.86 0.00
C SER A 12 -11.47 0.99 -0.08
N GLY A 13 -10.47 1.23 0.79
CA GLY A 13 -9.41 0.25 1.01
C GLY A 13 -9.94 -1.02 1.69
N PHE A 14 -9.10 -2.06 1.84
CA PHE A 14 -9.51 -3.33 2.50
C PHE A 14 -10.18 -3.13 3.86
N LEU A 15 -9.74 -2.12 4.63
CA LEU A 15 -10.37 -1.79 5.91
C LEU A 15 -11.82 -1.35 5.73
N GLY A 16 -12.05 -0.35 4.87
CA GLY A 16 -13.40 0.20 4.65
C GLY A 16 -14.35 -0.83 4.05
N MET A 17 -13.90 -1.59 3.07
CA MET A 17 -14.71 -2.65 2.44
C MET A 17 -15.03 -3.79 3.42
N THR A 18 -14.05 -4.21 4.25
CA THR A 18 -14.30 -5.23 5.29
C THR A 18 -15.31 -4.73 6.32
N LEU A 19 -15.18 -3.47 6.76
CA LEU A 19 -16.15 -2.86 7.68
C LEU A 19 -17.54 -2.80 7.04
N ALA A 20 -17.64 -2.38 5.79
CA ALA A 20 -18.90 -2.28 5.05
C ALA A 20 -19.60 -3.64 4.99
N LEU A 21 -18.88 -4.68 4.57
CA LEU A 21 -19.40 -6.03 4.48
C LEU A 21 -19.94 -6.53 5.84
N ARG A 22 -19.12 -6.40 6.91
CA ARG A 22 -19.49 -6.90 8.24
C ARG A 22 -20.62 -6.10 8.89
N LEU A 23 -20.75 -4.80 8.59
CA LEU A 23 -21.87 -3.98 9.07
C LEU A 23 -23.17 -4.30 8.33
N ALA A 24 -23.11 -4.51 7.02
CA ALA A 24 -24.28 -4.96 6.25
C ALA A 24 -24.76 -6.35 6.70
N GLU A 25 -23.85 -7.26 7.03
CA GLU A 25 -24.19 -8.58 7.61
C GLU A 25 -24.90 -8.45 8.97
N ARG A 26 -24.70 -7.35 9.70
CA ARG A 26 -25.41 -7.02 10.94
C ARG A 26 -26.77 -6.32 10.70
N GLY A 27 -27.12 -6.04 9.46
CA GLY A 27 -28.40 -5.43 9.06
C GLY A 27 -28.38 -3.90 9.00
N HIS A 28 -27.21 -3.27 8.95
CA HIS A 28 -27.09 -1.82 8.73
C HIS A 28 -27.17 -1.46 7.24
N ASP A 29 -27.65 -0.24 6.95
CA ASP A 29 -27.61 0.38 5.62
C ASP A 29 -26.27 1.09 5.43
N VAL A 30 -25.41 0.61 4.54
CA VAL A 30 -24.03 1.07 4.43
C VAL A 30 -23.75 1.71 3.08
N THR A 31 -23.20 2.91 3.08
CA THR A 31 -22.66 3.60 1.91
C THR A 31 -21.17 3.83 2.08
N VAL A 32 -20.36 3.48 1.07
CA VAL A 32 -18.91 3.71 1.04
C VAL A 32 -18.59 4.84 0.08
N PHE A 33 -17.82 5.83 0.53
CA PHE A 33 -17.32 6.96 -0.27
C PHE A 33 -15.83 6.78 -0.53
N GLU A 34 -15.42 6.83 -1.80
CA GLU A 34 -14.04 6.72 -2.24
C GLU A 34 -13.65 7.92 -3.11
N ALA A 35 -12.52 8.53 -2.82
CA ALA A 35 -12.02 9.69 -3.54
C ALA A 35 -11.47 9.35 -4.93
N SER A 36 -10.94 8.12 -5.10
CA SER A 36 -10.38 7.65 -6.36
C SER A 36 -11.46 7.10 -7.31
N SER A 37 -11.05 6.84 -8.54
CA SER A 37 -11.91 6.21 -9.56
C SER A 37 -12.02 4.69 -9.42
N GLU A 38 -11.35 4.09 -8.43
CA GLU A 38 -11.28 2.64 -8.22
C GLU A 38 -11.21 2.32 -6.72
N ILE A 39 -11.66 1.12 -6.34
CA ILE A 39 -11.56 0.59 -4.98
C ILE A 39 -10.17 0.02 -4.68
N GLY A 40 -9.94 -0.35 -3.43
CA GLY A 40 -8.75 -1.13 -2.99
C GLY A 40 -7.68 -0.31 -2.29
N GLY A 41 -7.63 1.02 -2.50
CA GLY A 41 -6.62 1.87 -1.87
C GLY A 41 -5.19 1.44 -2.23
N LEU A 42 -4.36 1.08 -1.24
CA LEU A 42 -2.98 0.62 -1.47
C LEU A 42 -2.89 -0.74 -2.18
N ALA A 43 -3.96 -1.53 -2.16
CA ALA A 43 -4.04 -2.82 -2.85
C ALA A 43 -4.66 -2.73 -4.24
N SER A 44 -4.93 -1.52 -4.75
CA SER A 44 -5.48 -1.32 -6.08
C SER A 44 -4.53 -1.84 -7.17
N ALA A 45 -5.11 -2.16 -8.33
CA ALA A 45 -4.40 -2.70 -9.48
C ALA A 45 -4.35 -1.68 -10.63
N TRP A 46 -3.58 -1.97 -11.65
CA TRP A 46 -3.55 -1.21 -12.90
C TRP A 46 -3.20 -2.09 -14.09
N GLN A 47 -3.48 -1.59 -15.27
CA GLN A 47 -2.98 -2.17 -16.51
C GLN A 47 -1.46 -1.98 -16.57
N ILE A 48 -0.70 -3.06 -16.85
CA ILE A 48 0.73 -3.03 -17.16
C ILE A 48 1.01 -3.98 -18.34
N GLY A 49 1.40 -3.44 -19.49
CA GLY A 49 1.34 -4.18 -20.75
C GLY A 49 -0.10 -4.63 -21.03
N ASP A 50 -0.27 -5.89 -21.38
CA ASP A 50 -1.57 -6.50 -21.67
C ASP A 50 -2.23 -7.14 -20.44
N VAL A 51 -1.59 -7.07 -19.26
CA VAL A 51 -2.11 -7.67 -18.01
C VAL A 51 -2.59 -6.61 -17.01
N VAL A 52 -3.54 -6.98 -16.15
CA VAL A 52 -3.95 -6.19 -14.98
C VAL A 52 -3.35 -6.84 -13.76
N TRP A 53 -2.58 -6.08 -12.98
CA TRP A 53 -1.95 -6.57 -11.76
C TRP A 53 -1.82 -5.49 -10.69
N ASP A 54 -1.48 -5.87 -9.48
CA ASP A 54 -1.36 -5.00 -8.32
C ASP A 54 -0.39 -3.83 -8.57
N LYS A 55 -0.72 -2.64 -8.11
CA LYS A 55 0.19 -1.47 -8.17
C LYS A 55 1.41 -1.61 -7.26
N HIS A 56 1.26 -2.36 -6.17
CA HIS A 56 2.30 -2.66 -5.21
C HIS A 56 2.33 -4.16 -4.96
N TYR A 57 3.47 -4.68 -4.54
CA TYR A 57 3.62 -6.10 -4.27
C TYR A 57 2.84 -6.55 -3.04
N HIS A 58 2.04 -7.57 -3.20
CA HIS A 58 1.28 -8.19 -2.13
C HIS A 58 1.46 -9.70 -2.13
N VAL A 59 1.55 -10.27 -0.94
CA VAL A 59 1.55 -11.73 -0.73
C VAL A 59 0.85 -12.04 0.58
N THR A 60 0.38 -13.26 0.70
CA THR A 60 -0.22 -13.79 1.93
C THR A 60 0.71 -14.84 2.52
N LEU A 61 0.98 -14.73 3.81
CA LEU A 61 1.70 -15.76 4.57
C LEU A 61 0.72 -16.83 5.06
N ALA A 62 1.21 -18.04 5.31
CA ALA A 62 0.38 -19.11 5.87
C ALA A 62 -0.23 -18.73 7.24
N SER A 63 0.44 -17.85 7.98
CA SER A 63 -0.01 -17.27 9.26
C SER A 63 -1.06 -16.19 9.12
N ASP A 64 -1.29 -15.64 7.92
CA ASP A 64 -2.23 -14.52 7.68
C ASP A 64 -3.70 -15.04 7.68
N SER A 65 -4.18 -15.52 8.82
CA SER A 65 -5.48 -16.17 8.97
C SER A 65 -6.68 -15.27 8.65
N HIS A 66 -6.58 -13.96 8.96
CA HIS A 66 -7.67 -13.01 8.70
C HIS A 66 -7.83 -12.73 7.20
N THR A 67 -6.70 -12.58 6.46
CA THR A 67 -6.75 -12.45 4.99
C THR A 67 -7.31 -13.71 4.35
N ARG A 68 -6.81 -14.87 4.76
CA ARG A 68 -7.26 -16.16 4.22
C ARG A 68 -8.76 -16.35 4.42
N LYS A 69 -9.25 -16.10 5.64
CA LYS A 69 -10.68 -16.16 5.96
C LYS A 69 -11.51 -15.20 5.11
N LEU A 70 -11.05 -13.96 4.91
CA LEU A 70 -11.74 -13.01 4.04
C LEU A 70 -11.82 -13.52 2.59
N ILE A 71 -10.72 -14.05 2.05
CA ILE A 71 -10.67 -14.61 0.69
C ILE A 71 -11.61 -15.83 0.55
N GLU A 72 -11.69 -16.68 1.59
CA GLU A 72 -12.66 -17.77 1.66
C GLU A 72 -14.10 -17.24 1.70
N ASP A 73 -14.40 -16.21 2.50
CA ASP A 73 -15.72 -15.57 2.59
C ASP A 73 -16.15 -14.94 1.26
N LEU A 74 -15.20 -14.48 0.45
CA LEU A 74 -15.42 -13.99 -0.90
C LEU A 74 -15.62 -15.12 -1.94
N GLY A 75 -15.48 -16.39 -1.56
CA GLY A 75 -15.58 -17.54 -2.44
C GLY A 75 -14.36 -17.82 -3.31
N LEU A 76 -13.20 -17.24 -2.99
CA LEU A 76 -11.95 -17.37 -3.76
C LEU A 76 -10.94 -18.36 -3.13
N GLY A 77 -11.35 -19.15 -2.13
CA GLY A 77 -10.45 -20.08 -1.43
C GLY A 77 -9.74 -21.07 -2.36
N ASP A 78 -10.44 -21.59 -3.37
CA ASP A 78 -9.89 -22.55 -4.34
C ASP A 78 -8.95 -21.91 -5.37
N GLU A 79 -8.98 -20.58 -5.51
CA GLU A 79 -8.09 -19.84 -6.39
C GLU A 79 -6.72 -19.55 -5.73
N PHE A 80 -6.56 -19.85 -4.42
CA PHE A 80 -5.31 -19.66 -3.69
C PHE A 80 -4.22 -20.63 -4.19
N ARG A 81 -3.01 -20.10 -4.33
CA ARG A 81 -1.80 -20.87 -4.70
C ARG A 81 -0.71 -20.61 -3.67
N TRP A 82 -0.10 -21.68 -3.18
CA TRP A 82 1.01 -21.65 -2.26
C TRP A 82 2.29 -22.08 -2.98
N VAL A 83 3.32 -21.27 -2.89
CA VAL A 83 4.58 -21.47 -3.60
C VAL A 83 5.75 -21.32 -2.62
N GLU A 84 6.70 -22.24 -2.69
CA GLU A 84 7.99 -22.09 -2.01
C GLU A 84 8.79 -20.99 -2.67
N THR A 85 9.29 -20.04 -1.88
CA THR A 85 10.05 -18.90 -2.37
C THR A 85 11.48 -18.91 -1.84
N LYS A 86 12.36 -18.18 -2.53
CA LYS A 86 13.73 -17.94 -2.09
C LYS A 86 13.92 -16.46 -1.81
N THR A 87 14.77 -16.17 -0.83
CA THR A 87 15.16 -14.82 -0.43
C THR A 87 16.63 -14.59 -0.77
N GLY A 88 16.91 -13.52 -1.49
CA GLY A 88 18.26 -13.07 -1.82
C GLY A 88 18.69 -11.86 -1.00
N PHE A 89 20.00 -11.64 -0.96
CA PHE A 89 20.64 -10.44 -0.47
C PHE A 89 21.64 -9.93 -1.51
N TYR A 90 21.56 -8.63 -1.80
CA TYR A 90 22.61 -7.94 -2.52
C TYR A 90 23.47 -7.20 -1.50
N THR A 91 24.72 -7.65 -1.35
CA THR A 91 25.65 -7.17 -0.32
C THR A 91 27.09 -7.27 -0.84
N ASP A 92 27.89 -6.22 -0.61
CA ASP A 92 29.28 -6.12 -1.08
C ASP A 92 29.41 -6.35 -2.61
N GLY A 93 28.42 -5.90 -3.38
CA GLY A 93 28.39 -6.03 -4.84
C GLY A 93 27.97 -7.41 -5.34
N GLU A 94 27.59 -8.34 -4.46
CA GLU A 94 27.26 -9.72 -4.83
C GLU A 94 25.83 -10.10 -4.45
N LEU A 95 25.21 -10.92 -5.28
CA LEU A 95 23.88 -11.48 -5.05
C LEU A 95 24.00 -12.85 -4.37
N VAL A 96 23.59 -12.95 -3.12
CA VAL A 96 23.75 -14.13 -2.27
C VAL A 96 22.39 -14.66 -1.82
N SER A 97 22.19 -15.98 -1.84
CA SER A 97 20.99 -16.62 -1.27
C SER A 97 21.04 -16.68 0.26
N MET A 98 19.89 -16.47 0.90
CA MET A 98 19.70 -16.66 2.35
C MET A 98 18.31 -17.23 2.65
N SER A 99 17.97 -18.32 1.99
CA SER A 99 16.63 -18.93 2.04
C SER A 99 16.51 -20.05 3.08
N ASP A 100 17.62 -20.69 3.44
CA ASP A 100 17.65 -21.78 4.41
C ASP A 100 18.76 -21.63 5.46
N THR A 101 18.81 -22.58 6.40
CA THR A 101 19.78 -22.57 7.51
C THR A 101 21.23 -22.74 7.03
N MET A 102 21.48 -23.55 6.01
CA MET A 102 22.84 -23.78 5.50
C MET A 102 23.35 -22.55 4.75
N GLU A 103 22.50 -21.94 3.94
CA GLU A 103 22.80 -20.68 3.26
C GLU A 103 23.06 -19.55 4.26
N PHE A 104 22.25 -19.47 5.34
CA PHE A 104 22.51 -18.52 6.44
C PHE A 104 23.86 -18.77 7.12
N LEU A 105 24.21 -20.02 7.41
CA LEU A 105 25.52 -20.34 8.01
C LEU A 105 26.70 -20.04 7.08
N ASN A 106 26.49 -20.11 5.77
CA ASN A 106 27.49 -19.78 4.75
C ASN A 106 27.46 -18.30 4.31
N PHE A 107 26.53 -17.49 4.86
CA PHE A 107 26.38 -16.08 4.45
C PHE A 107 27.69 -15.29 4.68
N PRO A 108 28.30 -14.70 3.62
CA PRO A 108 29.67 -14.20 3.68
C PRO A 108 29.81 -12.92 4.50
N ALA A 109 28.78 -12.09 4.55
CA ALA A 109 28.83 -10.76 5.19
C ALA A 109 28.93 -10.78 6.73
N LEU A 110 28.75 -11.96 7.38
CA LEU A 110 28.80 -12.13 8.83
C LEU A 110 29.76 -13.23 9.26
N ASP A 111 30.52 -12.96 10.32
CA ASP A 111 31.29 -14.00 11.01
C ASP A 111 30.39 -14.93 11.88
N LEU A 112 30.94 -16.02 12.36
CA LEU A 112 30.19 -17.03 13.12
C LEU A 112 29.53 -16.46 14.38
N VAL A 113 30.21 -15.59 15.13
CA VAL A 113 29.68 -14.96 16.35
C VAL A 113 28.49 -14.08 16.01
N SER A 114 28.60 -13.29 14.95
CA SER A 114 27.52 -12.44 14.44
C SER A 114 26.32 -13.26 13.99
N LYS A 115 26.52 -14.40 13.31
CA LYS A 115 25.46 -15.33 12.91
C LYS A 115 24.74 -15.92 14.12
N LEU A 116 25.48 -16.39 15.12
CA LEU A 116 24.90 -16.93 16.36
C LEU A 116 24.06 -15.88 17.10
N ARG A 117 24.57 -14.65 17.22
CA ARG A 117 23.84 -13.54 17.86
C ARG A 117 22.59 -13.15 17.07
N LEU A 118 22.66 -13.12 15.74
CA LEU A 118 21.50 -12.85 14.89
C LEU A 118 20.42 -13.95 15.06
N GLY A 119 20.81 -15.21 15.03
CA GLY A 119 19.92 -16.34 15.30
C GLY A 119 19.27 -16.26 16.68
N PHE A 120 20.07 -15.94 17.72
CA PHE A 120 19.57 -15.71 19.08
C PHE A 120 18.58 -14.54 19.13
N THR A 121 18.87 -13.43 18.43
CA THR A 121 17.99 -12.27 18.38
C THR A 121 16.61 -12.64 17.81
N ILE A 122 16.57 -13.38 16.71
CA ILE A 122 15.33 -13.85 16.07
C ILE A 122 14.58 -14.79 17.03
N PHE A 123 15.27 -15.75 17.63
CA PHE A 123 14.68 -16.68 18.59
C PHE A 123 14.12 -15.96 19.82
N TYR A 124 14.89 -15.05 20.42
CA TYR A 124 14.46 -14.27 21.58
C TYR A 124 13.24 -13.40 21.22
N ALA A 125 13.29 -12.67 20.10
CA ALA A 125 12.19 -11.85 19.63
C ALA A 125 10.90 -12.69 19.48
N SER A 126 10.98 -13.92 18.96
CA SER A 126 9.82 -14.79 18.79
C SER A 126 9.14 -15.21 20.11
N ARG A 127 9.83 -15.06 21.24
CA ARG A 127 9.32 -15.42 22.60
C ARG A 127 8.81 -14.22 23.39
N VAL A 128 9.15 -13.00 22.99
CA VAL A 128 8.66 -11.78 23.65
C VAL A 128 7.19 -11.61 23.37
N LYS A 129 6.37 -11.41 24.41
CA LYS A 129 4.93 -11.17 24.32
C LYS A 129 4.56 -9.72 24.63
N ASP A 130 5.34 -9.07 25.49
CA ASP A 130 5.10 -7.68 25.92
C ASP A 130 5.68 -6.69 24.89
N TRP A 131 4.91 -6.46 23.85
CA TRP A 131 5.25 -5.48 22.82
C TRP A 131 5.21 -4.04 23.35
N LYS A 132 4.38 -3.76 24.39
CA LYS A 132 4.29 -2.44 25.01
C LYS A 132 5.61 -2.03 25.69
N ALA A 133 6.32 -2.97 26.32
CA ALA A 133 7.66 -2.71 26.85
C ALA A 133 8.65 -2.41 25.71
N LEU A 134 8.55 -3.09 24.56
CA LEU A 134 9.41 -2.86 23.41
C LEU A 134 9.12 -1.51 22.72
N GLU A 135 7.89 -1.01 22.82
CA GLU A 135 7.51 0.29 22.25
C GLU A 135 8.25 1.46 22.92
N LYS A 136 8.73 1.28 24.14
CA LYS A 136 9.50 2.27 24.90
C LYS A 136 10.99 2.28 24.58
N ILE A 137 11.49 1.33 23.81
CA ILE A 137 12.91 1.13 23.52
C ILE A 137 13.16 1.44 22.05
N LYS A 138 14.22 2.21 21.74
CA LYS A 138 14.63 2.44 20.35
C LYS A 138 15.07 1.14 19.69
N VAL A 139 14.72 0.96 18.42
CA VAL A 139 15.06 -0.24 17.65
C VAL A 139 16.57 -0.47 17.58
N GLU A 140 17.38 0.58 17.43
CA GLU A 140 18.84 0.50 17.40
C GLU A 140 19.38 -0.05 18.72
N ASP A 141 18.97 0.52 19.86
CA ASP A 141 19.47 0.13 21.19
C ASP A 141 19.15 -1.35 21.48
N TRP A 142 17.93 -1.77 21.12
CA TRP A 142 17.50 -3.15 21.30
C TRP A 142 18.27 -4.15 20.44
N LEU A 143 18.43 -3.83 19.14
CA LEU A 143 19.15 -4.70 18.20
C LEU A 143 20.65 -4.74 18.47
N VAL A 144 21.29 -3.62 18.81
CA VAL A 144 22.72 -3.58 19.18
C VAL A 144 22.98 -4.42 20.42
N ARG A 145 22.10 -4.33 21.43
CA ARG A 145 22.22 -5.15 22.67
C ARG A 145 22.16 -6.65 22.37
N LEU A 146 21.26 -7.09 21.49
CA LEU A 146 21.06 -8.51 21.17
C LEU A 146 22.03 -9.01 20.10
N SER A 147 22.03 -8.40 18.92
CA SER A 147 22.80 -8.83 17.76
C SER A 147 24.26 -8.35 17.76
N GLY A 148 24.58 -7.29 18.51
CA GLY A 148 25.89 -6.62 18.50
C GLY A 148 25.99 -5.54 17.42
N ARG A 149 26.90 -4.59 17.63
CA ARG A 149 27.12 -3.43 16.73
C ARG A 149 27.44 -3.86 15.29
N LYS A 150 28.33 -4.85 15.11
CA LYS A 150 28.72 -5.32 13.78
C LYS A 150 27.54 -5.85 12.97
N THR A 151 26.71 -6.71 13.58
CA THR A 151 25.50 -7.25 12.92
C THR A 151 24.47 -6.15 12.67
N PHE A 152 24.35 -5.19 13.60
CA PHE A 152 23.46 -4.05 13.42
C PHE A 152 23.87 -3.23 12.20
N GLU A 153 25.11 -2.79 12.10
CA GLU A 153 25.59 -1.94 10.99
C GLU A 153 25.52 -2.66 9.63
N LYS A 154 25.82 -3.99 9.60
CA LYS A 154 25.90 -4.72 8.33
C LYS A 154 24.53 -5.20 7.83
N ILE A 155 23.59 -5.54 8.71
CA ILE A 155 22.32 -6.15 8.34
C ILE A 155 21.13 -5.28 8.74
N TRP A 156 20.97 -5.01 10.04
CA TRP A 156 19.75 -4.38 10.53
C TRP A 156 19.58 -2.94 10.09
N LYS A 157 20.65 -2.15 10.19
CA LYS A 157 20.61 -0.72 9.84
C LYS A 157 20.29 -0.50 8.37
N PRO A 158 20.94 -1.17 7.38
CA PRO A 158 20.55 -1.04 5.98
C PRO A 158 19.07 -1.37 5.74
N LEU A 159 18.56 -2.47 6.32
CA LEU A 159 17.16 -2.86 6.20
C LEU A 159 16.20 -1.86 6.86
N LEU A 160 16.57 -1.31 8.01
CA LEU A 160 15.79 -0.27 8.68
C LEU A 160 15.78 1.03 7.88
N VAL A 161 16.93 1.48 7.38
CA VAL A 161 17.07 2.67 6.52
C VAL A 161 16.28 2.46 5.22
N ALA A 162 16.37 1.29 4.62
CA ALA A 162 15.62 0.94 3.42
C ALA A 162 14.10 1.13 3.61
N LYS A 163 13.55 0.76 4.77
CA LYS A 163 12.12 0.84 5.06
C LYS A 163 11.67 2.18 5.67
N LEU A 164 12.49 2.79 6.48
CA LEU A 164 12.13 3.90 7.38
C LEU A 164 12.92 5.18 7.10
N GLY A 165 13.94 5.14 6.22
CA GLY A 165 14.87 6.26 6.09
C GLY A 165 15.49 6.62 7.44
N ASP A 166 15.77 7.89 7.67
CA ASP A 166 16.32 8.39 8.94
C ASP A 166 15.36 8.26 10.15
N ALA A 167 14.06 8.01 9.88
CA ALA A 167 13.08 7.82 10.95
C ALA A 167 13.36 6.56 11.81
N TYR A 168 14.22 5.63 11.33
CA TYR A 168 14.61 4.47 12.14
C TYR A 168 15.24 4.87 13.48
N LYS A 169 15.91 6.04 13.55
CA LYS A 169 16.53 6.56 14.77
C LYS A 169 15.53 6.85 15.90
N GLN A 170 14.27 7.05 15.54
CA GLN A 170 13.15 7.30 16.47
C GLN A 170 12.18 6.12 16.57
N THR A 171 12.39 5.10 15.75
CA THR A 171 11.50 3.91 15.68
C THR A 171 11.69 3.05 16.92
N SER A 172 10.58 2.49 17.41
CA SER A 172 10.57 1.56 18.54
C SER A 172 10.98 0.14 18.16
N ALA A 173 11.48 -0.61 19.12
CA ALA A 173 11.82 -2.03 18.96
C ALA A 173 10.60 -2.89 18.61
N ALA A 174 9.39 -2.45 18.97
CA ALA A 174 8.15 -3.14 18.64
C ALA A 174 7.96 -3.35 17.13
N PHE A 175 8.47 -2.42 16.29
CA PHE A 175 8.38 -2.54 14.83
C PHE A 175 9.11 -3.78 14.30
N ILE A 176 10.40 -3.92 14.63
CA ILE A 176 11.19 -5.06 14.13
C ILE A 176 10.75 -6.37 14.81
N TRP A 177 10.34 -6.29 16.07
CA TRP A 177 9.75 -7.42 16.78
C TRP A 177 8.50 -7.94 16.06
N ALA A 178 7.56 -7.06 15.66
CA ALA A 178 6.35 -7.45 14.93
C ALA A 178 6.69 -8.12 13.58
N THR A 179 7.69 -7.59 12.87
CA THR A 179 8.19 -8.17 11.62
C THR A 179 8.75 -9.58 11.87
N ILE A 180 9.60 -9.76 12.88
CA ILE A 180 10.17 -11.07 13.24
C ILE A 180 9.07 -12.05 13.67
N GLN A 181 8.11 -11.61 14.49
CA GLN A 181 6.97 -12.45 14.93
C GLN A 181 6.19 -12.99 13.74
N ARG A 182 5.84 -12.13 12.79
CA ARG A 182 5.08 -12.51 11.59
C ARG A 182 5.85 -13.52 10.73
N MET A 183 7.13 -13.27 10.47
CA MET A 183 7.97 -14.17 9.67
C MET A 183 8.23 -15.51 10.39
N TYR A 184 8.41 -15.47 11.71
CA TYR A 184 8.60 -16.67 12.52
C TYR A 184 7.33 -17.53 12.57
N ALA A 185 6.15 -16.90 12.74
CA ALA A 185 4.87 -17.60 12.74
C ALA A 185 4.59 -18.28 11.39
N ALA A 186 5.00 -17.69 10.28
CA ALA A 186 4.88 -18.29 8.95
C ALA A 186 5.68 -19.60 8.82
N ARG A 187 6.85 -19.69 9.46
CA ARG A 187 7.71 -20.91 9.47
C ARG A 187 7.20 -22.00 10.41
N ASN A 188 6.52 -21.63 11.50
CA ASN A 188 6.01 -22.59 12.51
C ASN A 188 4.71 -23.31 12.09
N SER A 189 4.12 -22.96 10.95
CA SER A 189 2.90 -23.62 10.44
C SER A 189 3.12 -25.07 9.94
N GLY A 190 4.20 -25.73 10.38
CA GLY A 190 4.54 -27.12 10.04
C GLY A 190 5.35 -27.27 8.74
N LEU A 191 5.58 -26.18 8.04
CA LEU A 191 6.39 -26.14 6.82
C LEU A 191 7.80 -25.67 7.18
N LYS A 192 8.82 -26.52 6.96
CA LYS A 192 10.24 -26.16 7.16
C LYS A 192 10.74 -25.12 6.15
N LYS A 193 9.91 -24.75 5.18
CA LYS A 193 10.21 -23.89 4.04
C LYS A 193 9.35 -22.64 4.07
N GLU A 194 9.87 -21.54 3.55
CA GLU A 194 9.13 -20.29 3.41
C GLU A 194 8.12 -20.41 2.26
N MET A 195 6.82 -20.39 2.63
CA MET A 195 5.73 -20.49 1.67
C MET A 195 4.96 -19.18 1.62
N PHE A 196 4.86 -18.61 0.43
CA PHE A 196 4.00 -17.47 0.17
C PHE A 196 2.80 -17.86 -0.69
N GLY A 197 1.67 -17.20 -0.43
CA GLY A 197 0.43 -17.43 -1.15
C GLY A 197 0.01 -16.23 -1.97
N TYR A 198 -0.65 -16.49 -3.08
CA TYR A 198 -1.35 -15.50 -3.89
C TYR A 198 -2.67 -16.08 -4.43
N VAL A 199 -3.60 -15.21 -4.78
CA VAL A 199 -4.81 -15.59 -5.54
C VAL A 199 -4.52 -15.42 -7.03
N ARG A 200 -4.98 -16.32 -7.87
CA ARG A 200 -4.89 -16.15 -9.33
C ARG A 200 -5.47 -14.81 -9.76
N GLY A 201 -4.79 -14.09 -10.66
CA GLY A 201 -5.15 -12.73 -11.04
C GLY A 201 -4.78 -11.66 -10.00
N GLY A 202 -4.06 -12.01 -8.92
CA GLY A 202 -3.61 -11.07 -7.89
C GLY A 202 -4.74 -10.45 -7.07
N TYR A 203 -4.44 -9.34 -6.42
CA TYR A 203 -5.46 -8.57 -5.70
C TYR A 203 -6.45 -7.89 -6.65
N ALA A 204 -6.13 -7.72 -7.94
CA ALA A 204 -7.10 -7.28 -8.93
C ALA A 204 -8.35 -8.18 -8.92
N ARG A 205 -8.16 -9.51 -8.94
CA ARG A 205 -9.23 -10.50 -8.86
C ARG A 205 -9.97 -10.47 -7.53
N VAL A 206 -9.24 -10.30 -6.43
CA VAL A 206 -9.84 -10.19 -5.09
C VAL A 206 -10.73 -8.96 -4.98
N LEU A 207 -10.29 -7.81 -5.51
CA LEU A 207 -11.04 -6.55 -5.48
C LEU A 207 -12.28 -6.62 -6.38
N GLU A 208 -12.17 -7.22 -7.58
CA GLU A 208 -13.31 -7.48 -8.45
C GLU A 208 -14.40 -8.26 -7.70
N ARG A 209 -14.03 -9.41 -7.13
CA ARG A 209 -14.98 -10.23 -6.37
C ARG A 209 -15.52 -9.54 -5.13
N PHE A 210 -14.68 -8.73 -4.45
CA PHE A 210 -15.13 -7.95 -3.31
C PHE A 210 -16.20 -6.92 -3.72
N ALA A 211 -16.00 -6.22 -4.85
CA ALA A 211 -16.99 -5.29 -5.37
C ALA A 211 -18.34 -5.98 -5.67
N GLU A 212 -18.29 -7.15 -6.33
CA GLU A 212 -19.49 -7.96 -6.60
C GLU A 212 -20.21 -8.33 -5.29
N VAL A 213 -19.48 -8.81 -4.26
CA VAL A 213 -20.07 -9.18 -2.97
C VAL A 213 -20.69 -7.97 -2.25
N LEU A 214 -20.05 -6.80 -2.33
CA LEU A 214 -20.61 -5.58 -1.76
C LEU A 214 -21.94 -5.22 -2.46
N GLU A 215 -21.99 -5.31 -3.78
CA GLU A 215 -23.19 -5.07 -4.57
C GLU A 215 -24.30 -6.11 -4.25
N GLU A 216 -23.97 -7.39 -4.20
CA GLU A 216 -24.87 -8.48 -3.79
C GLU A 216 -25.49 -8.24 -2.40
N LYS A 217 -24.76 -7.58 -1.50
CA LYS A 217 -25.22 -7.19 -0.15
C LYS A 217 -25.97 -5.85 -0.12
N GLY A 218 -26.17 -5.20 -1.26
CA GLY A 218 -26.85 -3.91 -1.36
C GLY A 218 -26.03 -2.73 -0.82
N ILE A 219 -24.72 -2.88 -0.70
CA ILE A 219 -23.82 -1.81 -0.23
C ILE A 219 -23.50 -0.89 -1.41
N GLU A 220 -23.83 0.40 -1.27
CA GLU A 220 -23.51 1.38 -2.29
C GLU A 220 -22.05 1.84 -2.15
N VAL A 221 -21.25 1.71 -3.23
CA VAL A 221 -19.86 2.22 -3.30
C VAL A 221 -19.81 3.38 -4.30
N ARG A 222 -19.49 4.58 -3.81
CA ARG A 222 -19.40 5.81 -4.61
C ARG A 222 -17.95 6.15 -4.86
N LEU A 223 -17.52 5.96 -6.08
CA LEU A 223 -16.19 6.36 -6.57
C LEU A 223 -16.19 7.83 -7.00
N ASN A 224 -15.00 8.43 -7.11
CA ASN A 224 -14.83 9.87 -7.43
C ASN A 224 -15.63 10.79 -6.49
N ALA A 225 -15.78 10.36 -5.23
CA ALA A 225 -16.55 11.05 -4.20
C ALA A 225 -15.65 11.50 -3.03
N PRO A 226 -14.69 12.42 -3.26
CA PRO A 226 -13.83 12.92 -2.19
C PRO A 226 -14.66 13.71 -1.17
N ILE A 227 -14.54 13.34 0.10
CA ILE A 227 -15.26 14.02 1.19
C ILE A 227 -14.50 15.30 1.58
N GLU A 228 -15.22 16.42 1.60
CA GLU A 228 -14.72 17.73 2.05
C GLU A 228 -14.95 17.91 3.54
N THR A 229 -16.17 17.60 4.01
CA THR A 229 -16.55 17.84 5.41
C THR A 229 -17.54 16.79 5.90
N VAL A 230 -17.39 16.40 7.18
CA VAL A 230 -18.34 15.60 7.96
C VAL A 230 -18.75 16.43 9.15
N GLU A 231 -20.04 16.74 9.28
CA GLU A 231 -20.58 17.60 10.33
C GLU A 231 -21.69 16.90 11.11
N LYS A 232 -21.63 16.98 12.43
CA LYS A 232 -22.71 16.51 13.31
C LYS A 232 -23.80 17.57 13.40
N LEU A 233 -25.02 17.18 13.07
CA LEU A 233 -26.21 18.03 13.11
C LEU A 233 -26.83 18.05 14.51
N ALA A 234 -27.68 19.07 14.80
CA ALA A 234 -28.37 19.21 16.07
C ALA A 234 -29.20 17.97 16.47
N GLY A 235 -29.69 17.19 15.48
CA GLY A 235 -30.41 15.92 15.72
C GLY A 235 -29.52 14.69 15.98
N GLY A 236 -28.20 14.87 16.14
CA GLY A 236 -27.26 13.80 16.42
C GLY A 236 -26.77 13.00 15.20
N LYS A 237 -27.40 13.19 14.03
CA LYS A 237 -26.97 12.60 12.76
C LYS A 237 -25.84 13.39 12.13
N PHE A 238 -25.22 12.84 11.08
CA PHE A 238 -24.11 13.45 10.36
C PHE A 238 -24.50 13.83 8.95
N SER A 239 -24.12 15.06 8.54
CA SER A 239 -24.13 15.52 7.16
C SER A 239 -22.76 15.28 6.54
N ILE A 240 -22.73 14.77 5.32
CA ILE A 240 -21.50 14.55 4.54
C ILE A 240 -21.54 15.42 3.31
N ALA A 241 -20.58 16.33 3.18
CA ALA A 241 -20.37 17.14 2.00
C ALA A 241 -19.21 16.57 1.16
N MET A 242 -19.47 16.35 -0.13
CA MET A 242 -18.45 15.94 -1.11
C MET A 242 -17.75 17.18 -1.68
N ALA A 243 -16.44 17.08 -1.89
CA ALA A 243 -15.69 18.14 -2.54
C ALA A 243 -16.12 18.27 -4.01
N VAL A 244 -16.60 19.45 -4.38
CA VAL A 244 -16.87 19.80 -5.77
C VAL A 244 -15.52 20.04 -6.46
N ALA A 245 -15.25 19.37 -7.57
CA ALA A 245 -14.06 19.60 -8.37
C ALA A 245 -14.09 21.06 -8.91
N ARG A 246 -13.52 22.00 -8.14
CA ARG A 246 -13.29 23.36 -8.61
C ARG A 246 -12.18 23.30 -9.65
N ARG A 247 -12.54 23.29 -10.95
CA ARG A 247 -11.57 23.61 -11.99
C ARG A 247 -11.04 25.03 -11.72
N LYS A 248 -9.76 25.14 -11.28
CA LYS A 248 -9.06 26.43 -11.42
C LYS A 248 -9.18 26.82 -12.90
N ARG A 249 -9.84 27.92 -13.17
CA ARG A 249 -9.74 28.58 -14.48
C ARG A 249 -8.27 28.97 -14.61
N ASP A 250 -7.53 28.23 -15.39
CA ASP A 250 -6.22 28.67 -15.87
C ASP A 250 -6.48 29.90 -16.76
N THR A 251 -6.26 31.07 -16.22
CA THR A 251 -6.38 32.34 -16.92
C THR A 251 -5.18 32.64 -17.82
N LYS A 252 -4.35 31.65 -18.11
CA LYS A 252 -3.28 31.79 -19.11
C LYS A 252 -3.74 31.27 -20.48
N PRO A 253 -3.61 32.07 -21.55
CA PRO A 253 -4.10 31.64 -22.86
C PRO A 253 -3.27 30.43 -23.37
N VAL A 254 -3.94 29.31 -23.58
CA VAL A 254 -3.43 28.04 -24.13
C VAL A 254 -2.99 28.18 -25.61
N ALA A 255 -2.94 29.41 -26.16
CA ALA A 255 -2.72 29.66 -27.58
C ALA A 255 -1.34 29.27 -28.13
N LEU A 256 -0.29 29.16 -27.30
CA LEU A 256 1.07 28.88 -27.82
C LEU A 256 1.40 27.39 -27.95
N ARG A 257 0.85 26.53 -27.07
CA ARG A 257 1.12 25.07 -27.13
C ARG A 257 0.27 24.33 -28.16
N GLN A 258 -0.95 24.82 -28.43
CA GLN A 258 -1.78 24.23 -29.49
C GLN A 258 -1.27 24.56 -30.89
N LYS A 259 -0.67 25.73 -31.12
CA LYS A 259 -0.11 26.08 -32.44
C LYS A 259 1.02 25.15 -32.88
N THR A 260 1.87 24.70 -31.96
CA THR A 260 2.98 23.79 -32.29
C THR A 260 2.49 22.36 -32.60
N LYS A 261 1.47 21.87 -31.89
CA LYS A 261 0.89 20.54 -32.14
C LYS A 261 0.08 20.51 -33.44
N TYR A 262 -0.64 21.60 -33.76
CA TYR A 262 -1.37 21.73 -35.01
C TYR A 262 -0.45 21.94 -36.21
N ALA A 263 0.69 22.61 -36.06
CA ALA A 263 1.68 22.75 -37.14
C ALA A 263 2.34 21.39 -37.46
N TYR A 264 2.60 20.56 -36.47
CA TYR A 264 3.17 19.22 -36.69
C TYR A 264 2.15 18.27 -37.34
N MET A 265 0.89 18.32 -36.95
CA MET A 265 -0.18 17.52 -37.57
C MET A 265 -0.49 18.00 -39.00
N LYS A 266 -0.39 19.31 -39.29
CA LYS A 266 -0.56 19.82 -40.64
C LYS A 266 0.59 19.46 -41.59
N ALA A 267 1.82 19.37 -41.07
CA ALA A 267 2.98 18.89 -41.80
C ALA A 267 2.91 17.37 -42.09
N ALA A 268 2.41 16.59 -41.12
CA ALA A 268 2.20 15.15 -41.29
C ALA A 268 1.01 14.83 -42.23
N ALA A 269 -0.04 15.63 -42.22
CA ALA A 269 -1.20 15.48 -43.12
C ALA A 269 -0.90 15.91 -44.56
N GLY A 270 0.06 16.82 -44.75
CA GLY A 270 0.48 17.27 -46.11
C GLY A 270 1.20 16.26 -46.95
N VAL A 271 1.73 15.17 -46.35
CA VAL A 271 2.43 14.12 -47.04
C VAL A 271 1.48 12.99 -47.53
N VAL A 272 0.23 12.95 -47.05
CA VAL A 272 -0.74 11.89 -47.38
C VAL A 272 -1.86 12.37 -48.33
N SER A 273 -1.94 13.66 -48.64
CA SER A 273 -3.03 14.21 -49.47
C SER A 273 -2.76 14.24 -50.98
N GLY A 274 -2.14 13.16 -51.49
CA GLY A 274 -1.93 13.00 -52.96
C GLY A 274 -3.06 12.24 -53.68
N PHE A 275 -4.15 11.80 -53.01
CA PHE A 275 -5.28 11.17 -53.71
C PHE A 275 -6.61 11.32 -52.95
N SER A 276 -7.61 11.85 -53.65
CA SER A 276 -9.05 11.92 -53.38
C SER A 276 -9.55 13.17 -52.60
N GLY A 277 -10.31 13.99 -53.33
CA GLY A 277 -11.10 15.09 -52.80
C GLY A 277 -12.28 14.58 -51.97
N GLY A 278 -12.19 14.73 -50.64
CA GLY A 278 -13.27 14.59 -49.71
C GLY A 278 -13.22 15.77 -48.74
N PHE A 279 -14.29 16.49 -48.61
CA PHE A 279 -14.44 17.61 -47.66
C PHE A 279 -14.22 17.06 -46.23
N ILE A 280 -13.11 17.44 -45.61
CA ILE A 280 -12.90 17.22 -44.18
C ILE A 280 -13.58 18.38 -43.46
N THR A 281 -14.74 18.12 -42.85
CA THR A 281 -15.37 19.04 -41.88
C THR A 281 -14.49 19.06 -40.63
N GLU A 282 -14.05 20.26 -40.24
CA GLU A 282 -13.34 20.45 -38.94
C GLU A 282 -14.22 19.94 -37.79
N PRO A 283 -13.68 19.13 -36.89
CA PRO A 283 -14.43 18.74 -35.68
C PRO A 283 -14.64 20.00 -34.84
N GLN A 284 -15.91 20.36 -34.64
CA GLN A 284 -16.31 21.35 -33.67
C GLN A 284 -15.82 20.95 -32.28
N PRO A 285 -15.29 21.91 -31.48
CA PRO A 285 -14.91 21.58 -30.12
C PRO A 285 -16.14 21.13 -29.33
N GLU A 286 -16.13 19.89 -28.85
CA GLU A 286 -17.18 19.40 -27.96
C GLU A 286 -17.33 20.36 -26.76
N ARG A 287 -18.46 21.03 -26.68
CA ARG A 287 -18.88 21.75 -25.48
C ARG A 287 -19.17 20.74 -24.41
N LYS A 288 -18.17 20.46 -23.57
CA LYS A 288 -18.41 19.70 -22.34
C LYS A 288 -19.34 20.55 -21.46
N THR A 289 -20.59 20.14 -21.42
CA THR A 289 -21.59 20.68 -20.49
C THR A 289 -21.09 20.39 -19.09
N VAL A 290 -20.72 21.44 -18.35
CA VAL A 290 -20.38 21.30 -16.92
C VAL A 290 -21.72 21.12 -16.21
N VAL A 291 -22.06 19.92 -15.84
CA VAL A 291 -23.18 19.67 -14.92
C VAL A 291 -22.68 20.10 -13.54
N GLU A 292 -23.13 21.25 -13.06
CA GLU A 292 -23.00 21.62 -11.66
C GLU A 292 -23.91 20.71 -10.83
N PHE A 293 -23.33 19.63 -10.28
CA PHE A 293 -23.97 18.92 -9.17
C PHE A 293 -23.85 19.81 -7.93
N LYS A 294 -24.94 20.41 -7.48
CA LYS A 294 -25.06 20.84 -6.08
C LYS A 294 -25.09 19.57 -5.25
N PRO A 295 -24.09 19.35 -4.37
CA PRO A 295 -24.12 18.17 -3.51
C PRO A 295 -25.37 18.31 -2.62
N LYS A 296 -26.29 17.35 -2.69
CA LYS A 296 -27.27 17.14 -1.63
C LYS A 296 -26.49 16.63 -0.44
N ASP A 297 -26.51 17.36 0.66
CA ASP A 297 -25.99 16.86 1.94
C ASP A 297 -26.71 15.56 2.27
N GLU A 298 -25.94 14.47 2.35
CA GLU A 298 -26.50 13.19 2.73
C GLU A 298 -26.36 12.99 4.23
N ILE A 299 -27.42 12.44 4.83
CA ILE A 299 -27.53 12.30 6.29
C ILE A 299 -27.37 10.84 6.68
N PHE A 300 -26.50 10.62 7.66
CA PHE A 300 -26.17 9.30 8.21
C PHE A 300 -26.34 9.30 9.74
N ASP A 301 -26.63 8.13 10.31
CA ASP A 301 -26.68 7.96 11.77
C ASP A 301 -25.27 7.89 12.35
N LYS A 302 -24.33 7.25 11.63
CA LYS A 302 -22.92 7.10 12.04
C LYS A 302 -21.99 7.26 10.85
N VAL A 303 -20.75 7.65 11.13
CA VAL A 303 -19.68 7.79 10.13
C VAL A 303 -18.40 7.11 10.62
N ILE A 304 -17.75 6.36 9.73
CA ILE A 304 -16.46 5.72 9.99
C ILE A 304 -15.44 6.25 8.97
N LEU A 305 -14.42 6.96 9.44
CA LEU A 305 -13.32 7.48 8.61
C LEU A 305 -12.19 6.45 8.60
N THR A 306 -11.87 5.88 7.43
CA THR A 306 -10.76 4.93 7.24
C THR A 306 -9.58 5.56 6.51
N CYS A 307 -9.67 6.84 6.16
CA CYS A 307 -8.61 7.62 5.54
C CYS A 307 -7.44 7.89 6.52
N PRO A 308 -6.27 8.35 6.04
CA PRO A 308 -5.15 8.73 6.89
C PRO A 308 -5.55 9.73 7.99
N SER A 309 -4.92 9.62 9.17
CA SER A 309 -5.31 10.37 10.38
C SER A 309 -5.36 11.88 10.18
N ASN A 310 -4.39 12.48 9.47
CA ASN A 310 -4.38 13.91 9.16
C ASN A 310 -5.53 14.32 8.22
N VAL A 311 -5.95 13.44 7.31
CA VAL A 311 -7.13 13.65 6.46
C VAL A 311 -8.39 13.59 7.31
N ALA A 312 -8.53 12.60 8.20
CA ALA A 312 -9.65 12.51 9.15
C ALA A 312 -9.78 13.77 10.01
N ALA A 313 -8.65 14.28 10.55
CA ALA A 313 -8.63 15.54 11.31
C ALA A 313 -9.06 16.78 10.49
N ARG A 314 -8.88 16.75 9.17
CA ARG A 314 -9.28 17.83 8.26
C ARG A 314 -10.76 17.78 7.91
N VAL A 315 -11.27 16.59 7.59
CA VAL A 315 -12.67 16.43 7.14
C VAL A 315 -13.68 16.48 8.28
N ALA A 316 -13.25 16.34 9.54
CA ALA A 316 -14.09 16.39 10.71
C ALA A 316 -13.72 17.58 11.64
N PRO A 317 -14.01 18.84 11.25
CA PRO A 317 -13.56 20.04 11.97
C PRO A 317 -14.17 20.20 13.37
N GLN A 318 -15.31 19.58 13.64
CA GLN A 318 -16.00 19.64 14.95
C GLN A 318 -15.40 18.71 16.02
N LEU A 319 -14.45 17.83 15.66
CA LEU A 319 -13.69 17.06 16.64
C LEU A 319 -12.99 17.97 17.65
N LYS A 320 -12.94 17.55 18.91
CA LYS A 320 -12.20 18.30 19.94
C LYS A 320 -10.73 18.47 19.55
N HIS A 321 -10.12 19.51 20.05
CA HIS A 321 -8.73 19.87 19.72
C HIS A 321 -7.75 18.72 19.96
N HIS A 322 -7.89 18.00 21.09
CA HIS A 322 -6.99 16.91 21.46
C HIS A 322 -7.05 15.74 20.44
N ASP A 323 -8.25 15.35 19.94
CA ASP A 323 -8.37 14.31 18.92
C ASP A 323 -7.68 14.74 17.62
N ARG A 324 -7.98 15.97 17.16
CA ARG A 324 -7.38 16.51 15.93
C ARG A 324 -5.86 16.63 16.04
N GLN A 325 -5.36 17.03 17.22
CA GLN A 325 -3.92 17.15 17.44
C GLN A 325 -3.25 15.78 17.42
N ALA A 326 -3.81 14.78 18.11
CA ALA A 326 -3.30 13.41 18.10
C ALA A 326 -3.28 12.83 16.67
N MET A 327 -4.34 13.05 15.89
CA MET A 327 -4.42 12.62 14.49
C MET A 327 -3.38 13.31 13.59
N ARG A 328 -3.11 14.61 13.80
CA ARG A 328 -2.11 15.38 13.04
C ARG A 328 -0.69 15.00 13.38
N ASN A 329 -0.46 14.54 14.61
CA ASN A 329 0.87 14.13 15.08
C ASN A 329 1.32 12.77 14.52
N VAL A 330 0.43 11.99 13.88
CA VAL A 330 0.79 10.74 13.23
C VAL A 330 1.71 11.05 12.06
N GLN A 331 2.94 10.61 12.16
CA GLN A 331 3.93 10.70 11.08
C GLN A 331 3.78 9.51 10.14
N TYR A 332 3.90 9.76 8.84
CA TYR A 332 3.78 8.73 7.81
C TYR A 332 5.09 8.58 7.03
N GLN A 333 5.32 7.37 6.54
CA GLN A 333 6.32 7.08 5.52
C GLN A 333 5.63 7.00 4.17
N GLY A 334 6.28 7.55 3.13
CA GLY A 334 5.84 7.45 1.75
C GLY A 334 6.56 6.36 0.98
N ILE A 335 6.12 6.11 -0.24
CA ILE A 335 6.75 5.19 -1.19
C ILE A 335 6.67 5.74 -2.61
N VAL A 336 7.78 5.62 -3.34
CA VAL A 336 7.81 5.61 -4.79
C VAL A 336 8.12 4.18 -5.21
N CYS A 337 7.24 3.56 -5.98
CA CYS A 337 7.37 2.16 -6.37
C CYS A 337 7.22 2.03 -7.88
N ALA A 338 8.23 1.47 -8.54
CA ALA A 338 8.11 1.12 -9.94
C ALA A 338 7.62 -0.31 -10.10
N SER A 339 6.69 -0.53 -11.05
CA SER A 339 6.35 -1.83 -11.60
C SER A 339 6.99 -1.96 -12.97
N VAL A 340 7.78 -3.00 -13.17
CA VAL A 340 8.57 -3.25 -14.39
C VAL A 340 8.14 -4.58 -14.99
N LEU A 341 7.48 -4.54 -16.14
CA LEU A 341 7.21 -5.73 -16.94
C LEU A 341 8.36 -5.93 -17.90
N THR A 342 9.00 -7.12 -17.88
CA THR A 342 10.19 -7.42 -18.68
C THR A 342 10.14 -8.83 -19.25
N ARG A 343 10.81 -9.05 -20.40
CA ARG A 343 10.86 -10.37 -21.07
C ARG A 343 11.62 -11.43 -20.26
N CYS A 344 12.60 -10.99 -19.47
CA CYS A 344 13.48 -11.89 -18.74
C CYS A 344 13.34 -11.71 -17.22
N SER A 345 13.43 -12.82 -16.46
CA SER A 345 13.59 -12.80 -15.01
C SER A 345 14.96 -12.27 -14.61
N LEU A 346 15.04 -11.62 -13.44
CA LEU A 346 16.31 -11.15 -12.87
C LEU A 346 17.00 -12.24 -12.05
N SER A 347 16.24 -12.99 -11.24
CA SER A 347 16.79 -13.97 -10.32
C SER A 347 15.72 -14.99 -9.89
N PRO A 348 16.10 -16.08 -9.20
CA PRO A 348 15.14 -16.99 -8.61
C PRO A 348 14.55 -16.49 -7.28
N PHE A 349 14.94 -15.28 -6.82
CA PHE A 349 14.54 -14.75 -5.54
C PHE A 349 13.25 -13.95 -5.67
N TYR A 350 12.24 -14.30 -4.85
CA TYR A 350 11.04 -13.48 -4.74
C TYR A 350 11.37 -12.09 -4.16
N VAL A 351 12.15 -12.05 -3.10
CA VAL A 351 12.67 -10.80 -2.51
C VAL A 351 14.19 -10.82 -2.55
N THR A 352 14.79 -9.75 -3.08
CA THR A 352 16.21 -9.43 -2.88
C THR A 352 16.31 -8.23 -1.96
N ASN A 353 16.79 -8.44 -0.74
CA ASN A 353 17.14 -7.39 0.20
C ASN A 353 18.45 -6.74 -0.19
N ILE A 354 18.57 -5.45 -0.03
CA ILE A 354 19.76 -4.67 -0.43
C ILE A 354 20.38 -4.06 0.81
N THR A 355 21.68 -4.32 1.04
CA THR A 355 22.46 -3.70 2.13
C THR A 355 23.45 -2.66 1.62
N ASP A 356 23.67 -2.61 0.32
CA ASP A 356 24.51 -1.64 -0.35
C ASP A 356 23.70 -0.38 -0.73
N ASP A 357 24.40 0.68 -1.14
CA ASP A 357 23.71 1.87 -1.66
C ASP A 357 22.98 1.55 -2.97
N SER A 358 21.70 1.96 -3.06
CA SER A 358 20.84 1.64 -4.18
C SER A 358 19.72 2.68 -4.35
N PRO A 359 19.30 2.95 -5.58
CA PRO A 359 18.19 3.87 -5.84
C PRO A 359 16.84 3.32 -5.35
N PHE A 360 16.72 2.03 -5.08
CA PHE A 360 15.52 1.38 -4.50
C PHE A 360 15.90 0.52 -3.30
N THR A 361 14.94 0.17 -2.47
CA THR A 361 15.18 -0.49 -1.17
C THR A 361 15.16 -2.00 -1.21
N GLY A 362 14.77 -2.57 -2.34
CA GLY A 362 14.72 -4.00 -2.60
C GLY A 362 14.24 -4.29 -4.01
N VAL A 363 14.38 -5.52 -4.44
CA VAL A 363 13.81 -6.03 -5.68
C VAL A 363 12.83 -7.13 -5.32
N ILE A 364 11.59 -6.98 -5.76
CA ILE A 364 10.56 -8.00 -5.58
C ILE A 364 10.19 -8.55 -6.95
N GLU A 365 10.62 -9.76 -7.25
CA GLU A 365 10.30 -10.43 -8.50
C GLU A 365 9.04 -11.28 -8.33
N MET A 366 7.87 -10.74 -8.71
CA MET A 366 6.61 -11.44 -8.61
C MET A 366 6.60 -12.75 -9.41
N SER A 367 7.27 -12.79 -10.53
CA SER A 367 7.40 -13.98 -11.38
C SER A 367 8.24 -15.11 -10.78
N ALA A 368 8.95 -14.87 -9.66
CA ALA A 368 9.56 -15.94 -8.86
C ALA A 368 8.56 -16.62 -7.90
N LEU A 369 7.39 -16.03 -7.70
CA LEU A 369 6.28 -16.53 -6.89
C LEU A 369 5.08 -16.91 -7.75
N VAL A 370 4.69 -16.02 -8.66
CA VAL A 370 3.50 -16.12 -9.50
C VAL A 370 3.87 -16.78 -10.83
N ASP A 371 3.02 -17.69 -11.30
CA ASP A 371 3.20 -18.31 -12.61
C ASP A 371 3.27 -17.25 -13.72
N LYS A 372 4.30 -17.28 -14.55
CA LYS A 372 4.51 -16.32 -15.64
C LYS A 372 3.36 -16.24 -16.64
N ARG A 373 2.51 -17.28 -16.70
CA ARG A 373 1.29 -17.25 -17.50
C ARG A 373 0.31 -16.16 -17.08
N GLU A 374 0.35 -15.74 -15.80
CA GLU A 374 -0.39 -14.58 -15.32
C GLU A 374 0.13 -13.24 -15.86
N PHE A 375 1.34 -13.24 -16.47
CA PHE A 375 2.02 -12.10 -17.07
C PHE A 375 2.34 -12.31 -18.57
N ASP A 376 1.54 -13.11 -19.26
CA ASP A 376 1.73 -13.47 -20.68
C ASP A 376 3.15 -14.00 -21.00
N GLY A 377 3.71 -14.79 -20.08
CA GLY A 377 5.06 -15.37 -20.18
C GLY A 377 6.19 -14.44 -19.76
N ASN A 378 5.89 -13.20 -19.41
CA ASN A 378 6.87 -12.19 -18.98
C ASN A 378 7.21 -12.29 -17.49
N ALA A 379 8.11 -11.43 -17.04
CA ALA A 379 8.43 -11.25 -15.62
C ALA A 379 7.93 -9.89 -15.13
N LEU A 380 7.31 -9.88 -13.93
CA LEU A 380 6.89 -8.66 -13.25
C LEU A 380 7.76 -8.43 -12.02
N ILE A 381 8.35 -7.23 -11.96
CA ILE A 381 9.28 -6.82 -10.90
C ILE A 381 8.78 -5.53 -10.26
N TYR A 382 8.89 -5.44 -8.93
CA TYR A 382 8.67 -4.19 -8.20
C TYR A 382 9.98 -3.66 -7.62
N LEU A 383 10.16 -2.35 -7.75
CA LEU A 383 11.28 -1.60 -7.22
C LEU A 383 10.76 -0.53 -6.24
N PRO A 384 10.56 -0.86 -4.96
CA PRO A 384 10.11 0.10 -3.97
C PRO A 384 11.25 0.99 -3.49
N LYS A 385 10.97 2.29 -3.26
CA LYS A 385 11.80 3.22 -2.52
C LYS A 385 10.94 3.90 -1.46
N TYR A 386 11.20 3.59 -0.20
CA TYR A 386 10.52 4.26 0.92
C TYR A 386 11.24 5.55 1.26
N VAL A 387 10.49 6.65 1.30
CA VAL A 387 11.02 8.00 1.50
C VAL A 387 10.07 8.83 2.38
N ALA A 388 10.57 9.91 2.97
CA ALA A 388 9.73 10.87 3.70
C ALA A 388 8.66 11.48 2.76
N PRO A 389 7.48 11.89 3.26
CA PRO A 389 6.40 12.42 2.41
C PRO A 389 6.75 13.69 1.63
N ASP A 390 7.78 14.41 2.05
CA ASP A 390 8.30 15.64 1.44
C ASP A 390 9.60 15.43 0.63
N ASP A 391 10.01 14.18 0.42
CA ASP A 391 11.19 13.82 -0.36
C ASP A 391 11.06 14.26 -1.83
N GLU A 392 12.15 14.78 -2.40
CA GLU A 392 12.22 15.25 -3.80
C GLU A 392 11.92 14.17 -4.84
N LEU A 393 12.07 12.89 -4.49
CA LEU A 393 11.79 11.77 -5.39
C LEU A 393 10.31 11.76 -5.85
N PHE A 394 9.40 12.30 -5.02
CA PHE A 394 7.99 12.44 -5.40
C PHE A 394 7.75 13.43 -6.55
N ASP A 395 8.64 14.38 -6.73
CA ASP A 395 8.49 15.45 -7.71
C ASP A 395 9.26 15.17 -9.01
N ARG A 396 10.09 14.11 -9.05
CA ARG A 396 10.76 13.63 -10.25
C ARG A 396 9.75 13.06 -11.26
N THR A 397 10.04 13.24 -12.53
CA THR A 397 9.25 12.67 -13.63
C THR A 397 9.37 11.14 -13.68
N ASP A 398 8.42 10.47 -14.33
CA ASP A 398 8.49 9.02 -14.54
C ASP A 398 9.74 8.60 -15.33
N ASP A 399 10.18 9.40 -16.29
CA ASP A 399 11.39 9.15 -17.09
C ASP A 399 12.66 9.25 -16.24
N GLU A 400 12.75 10.22 -15.33
CA GLU A 400 13.88 10.34 -14.42
C GLU A 400 13.95 9.15 -13.46
N ILE A 401 12.81 8.74 -12.88
CA ILE A 401 12.72 7.57 -12.01
C ILE A 401 13.05 6.29 -12.80
N ARG A 402 12.52 6.16 -14.03
CA ARG A 402 12.83 5.04 -14.92
C ARG A 402 14.34 4.92 -15.15
N ASN A 403 14.98 6.02 -15.54
CA ASN A 403 16.41 6.01 -15.79
C ASN A 403 17.22 5.65 -14.56
N LEU A 404 16.89 6.25 -13.42
CA LEU A 404 17.55 5.99 -12.13
C LEU A 404 17.42 4.51 -11.72
N PHE A 405 16.20 3.96 -11.77
CA PHE A 405 15.92 2.60 -11.29
C PHE A 405 16.47 1.53 -12.25
N LEU A 406 16.36 1.76 -13.57
CA LEU A 406 16.94 0.82 -14.54
C LEU A 406 18.48 0.79 -14.48
N THR A 407 19.15 1.92 -14.21
CA THR A 407 20.60 1.94 -13.94
C THR A 407 20.95 1.09 -12.70
N GLY A 408 20.13 1.18 -11.63
CA GLY A 408 20.31 0.31 -10.47
C GLY A 408 20.17 -1.17 -10.79
N LEU A 409 19.20 -1.55 -11.64
CA LEU A 409 19.06 -2.94 -12.10
C LEU A 409 20.24 -3.41 -12.95
N GLU A 410 20.76 -2.58 -13.85
CA GLU A 410 21.95 -2.89 -14.66
C GLU A 410 23.19 -3.13 -13.78
N THR A 411 23.32 -2.38 -12.68
CA THR A 411 24.42 -2.57 -11.73
C THR A 411 24.30 -3.88 -10.96
N MET A 412 23.08 -4.24 -10.51
CA MET A 412 22.84 -5.43 -9.68
C MET A 412 22.78 -6.73 -10.49
N TYR A 413 22.29 -6.65 -11.74
CA TYR A 413 22.03 -7.80 -12.61
C TYR A 413 22.71 -7.62 -13.96
N PRO A 414 23.97 -8.08 -14.15
CA PRO A 414 24.74 -7.85 -15.39
C PRO A 414 24.08 -8.41 -16.66
N HIS A 415 23.16 -9.36 -16.53
CA HIS A 415 22.42 -9.92 -17.67
C HIS A 415 21.16 -9.11 -18.04
N PHE A 416 20.70 -8.19 -17.18
CA PHE A 416 19.55 -7.34 -17.44
C PHE A 416 19.85 -6.33 -18.55
N LYS A 417 18.89 -6.14 -19.45
CA LYS A 417 18.98 -5.17 -20.54
C LYS A 417 17.74 -4.29 -20.57
N ARG A 418 17.91 -2.99 -20.69
CA ARG A 418 16.78 -2.03 -20.82
C ARG A 418 15.87 -2.35 -22.00
N ALA A 419 16.41 -2.98 -23.07
CA ALA A 419 15.64 -3.40 -24.23
C ALA A 419 14.63 -4.52 -23.95
N ASP A 420 14.80 -5.24 -22.84
CA ASP A 420 13.86 -6.28 -22.40
C ASP A 420 12.65 -5.71 -21.65
N VAL A 421 12.70 -4.43 -21.25
CA VAL A 421 11.59 -3.76 -20.54
C VAL A 421 10.45 -3.50 -21.52
N ILE A 422 9.30 -4.10 -21.25
CA ILE A 422 8.06 -3.94 -22.02
C ILE A 422 7.32 -2.70 -21.55
N GLU A 423 7.14 -2.57 -20.22
CA GLU A 423 6.50 -1.41 -19.62
C GLU A 423 7.10 -1.08 -18.26
N PHE A 424 7.10 0.21 -17.93
CA PHE A 424 7.58 0.74 -16.67
C PHE A 424 6.55 1.76 -16.14
N LYS A 425 5.98 1.50 -14.99
CA LYS A 425 5.01 2.39 -14.34
C LYS A 425 5.46 2.79 -12.95
N VAL A 426 5.19 4.02 -12.57
CA VAL A 426 5.57 4.58 -11.27
C VAL A 426 4.34 4.91 -10.44
N SER A 427 4.24 4.31 -9.27
CA SER A 427 3.27 4.68 -8.24
C SER A 427 3.94 5.57 -7.19
N ARG A 428 3.24 6.61 -6.76
CA ARG A 428 3.68 7.56 -5.73
C ARG A 428 2.62 7.68 -4.66
N VAL A 429 2.95 7.30 -3.43
CA VAL A 429 2.04 7.42 -2.29
C VAL A 429 2.78 8.09 -1.14
N ARG A 430 2.42 9.34 -0.81
CA ARG A 430 3.08 10.11 0.25
C ARG A 430 2.78 9.60 1.67
N GLN A 431 1.71 8.83 1.87
CA GLN A 431 1.28 8.32 3.16
C GLN A 431 0.91 6.84 3.04
N VAL A 432 1.90 5.96 3.16
CA VAL A 432 1.73 4.51 3.05
C VAL A 432 1.45 3.90 4.42
N PHE A 433 2.36 4.09 5.36
CA PHE A 433 2.19 3.57 6.71
C PHE A 433 2.66 4.57 7.77
N PRO A 434 2.04 4.57 8.94
CA PRO A 434 2.47 5.40 10.05
C PRO A 434 3.79 4.90 10.62
N LEU A 435 4.68 5.84 10.98
CA LEU A 435 5.97 5.54 11.58
C LEU A 435 5.80 5.08 13.04
N PRO A 436 6.24 3.88 13.40
CA PRO A 436 6.09 3.33 14.74
C PRO A 436 7.19 3.87 15.69
N VAL A 437 7.13 5.15 16.00
CA VAL A 437 8.08 5.82 16.89
C VAL A 437 7.98 5.30 18.34
N VAL A 438 8.95 5.66 19.18
CA VAL A 438 8.89 5.34 20.62
C VAL A 438 7.62 5.92 21.25
N ASN A 439 6.93 5.12 22.08
CA ASN A 439 5.64 5.43 22.73
C ASN A 439 4.50 5.77 21.74
N TYR A 440 4.57 5.21 20.55
CA TYR A 440 3.63 5.49 19.44
C TYR A 440 2.16 5.36 19.86
N SER A 441 1.78 4.24 20.48
CA SER A 441 0.38 3.95 20.79
C SER A 441 -0.19 4.83 21.91
N ASP A 442 0.64 5.46 22.74
CA ASP A 442 0.20 6.39 23.80
C ASP A 442 -0.25 7.74 23.23
N GLY A 443 0.25 8.09 22.02
CA GLY A 443 -0.10 9.35 21.33
C GLY A 443 -1.27 9.26 20.36
N LEU A 444 -1.87 8.08 20.17
CA LEU A 444 -2.95 7.90 19.20
C LEU A 444 -4.29 8.44 19.66
N ALA A 445 -5.03 9.03 18.73
CA ALA A 445 -6.45 9.32 18.94
C ALA A 445 -7.24 8.00 19.11
N PRO A 446 -8.25 7.96 20.00
CA PRO A 446 -9.09 6.77 20.13
C PRO A 446 -9.95 6.55 18.87
N MET A 447 -10.26 5.28 18.55
CA MET A 447 -11.13 4.95 17.42
C MET A 447 -12.55 5.53 17.58
N LYS A 448 -13.10 5.52 18.81
CA LYS A 448 -14.31 6.26 19.18
C LYS A 448 -13.92 7.69 19.52
N THR A 449 -14.29 8.62 18.64
CA THR A 449 -13.88 10.03 18.78
C THR A 449 -14.69 10.80 19.82
N SER A 450 -14.31 12.05 20.06
CA SER A 450 -15.06 12.98 20.91
C SER A 450 -16.45 13.36 20.37
N LEU A 451 -16.76 13.04 19.12
CA LEU A 451 -18.10 13.18 18.53
C LEU A 451 -18.78 11.81 18.52
N ASP A 452 -19.75 11.62 19.43
CA ASP A 452 -20.50 10.36 19.47
C ASP A 452 -21.16 10.05 18.12
N GLY A 453 -20.96 8.82 17.60
CA GLY A 453 -21.37 8.39 16.28
C GLY A 453 -20.33 8.59 15.17
N LEU A 454 -19.24 9.32 15.43
CA LEU A 454 -18.10 9.44 14.51
C LEU A 454 -16.92 8.60 14.99
N TYR A 455 -16.40 7.77 14.10
CA TYR A 455 -15.28 6.89 14.38
C TYR A 455 -14.14 7.17 13.39
N VAL A 456 -12.90 6.99 13.85
CA VAL A 456 -11.70 7.00 13.01
C VAL A 456 -10.99 5.67 13.21
N VAL A 457 -10.92 4.88 12.15
CA VAL A 457 -10.26 3.57 12.17
C VAL A 457 -9.40 3.47 10.92
N ASN A 458 -8.09 3.50 11.07
CA ASN A 458 -7.17 3.46 9.93
C ASN A 458 -5.85 2.78 10.30
N SER A 459 -4.89 2.74 9.38
CA SER A 459 -3.60 2.07 9.57
C SER A 459 -2.82 2.52 10.79
N SER A 460 -3.07 3.73 11.33
CA SER A 460 -2.39 4.19 12.56
C SER A 460 -2.76 3.35 13.79
N HIS A 461 -3.87 2.66 13.76
CA HIS A 461 -4.33 1.78 14.85
C HIS A 461 -3.76 0.34 14.78
N ILE A 462 -2.87 0.06 13.82
CA ILE A 462 -2.08 -1.18 13.78
C ILE A 462 -0.82 -0.95 14.63
N VAL A 463 -0.92 -1.18 15.93
CA VAL A 463 0.12 -0.79 16.90
C VAL A 463 1.14 -1.90 17.20
N ASN A 464 0.77 -3.17 17.03
CA ASN A 464 1.61 -4.33 17.34
C ASN A 464 1.83 -5.23 16.12
N GLY A 465 1.74 -4.66 14.94
CA GLY A 465 1.89 -5.33 13.65
C GLY A 465 2.63 -4.46 12.63
N THR A 466 2.71 -4.95 11.41
CA THR A 466 3.19 -4.19 10.24
C THR A 466 2.04 -4.03 9.26
N LEU A 467 1.95 -2.88 8.57
CA LEU A 467 0.88 -2.66 7.60
C LEU A 467 0.89 -3.75 6.50
N ASN A 468 -0.16 -4.52 6.45
CA ASN A 468 -0.49 -5.52 5.43
C ASN A 468 -2.01 -5.78 5.46
N VAL A 469 -2.51 -6.57 4.50
CA VAL A 469 -3.96 -6.85 4.42
C VAL A 469 -4.46 -7.63 5.63
N ASN A 470 -3.68 -8.58 6.18
CA ASN A 470 -4.07 -9.36 7.35
C ASN A 470 -4.33 -8.49 8.59
N GLU A 471 -3.38 -7.60 8.91
CA GLU A 471 -3.52 -6.66 10.03
C GLU A 471 -4.67 -5.67 9.81
N THR A 472 -4.92 -5.30 8.55
CA THR A 472 -6.02 -4.41 8.16
C THR A 472 -7.37 -5.07 8.38
N VAL A 473 -7.54 -6.32 7.97
CA VAL A 473 -8.77 -7.11 8.19
C VAL A 473 -8.97 -7.40 9.68
N GLN A 474 -7.90 -7.76 10.40
CA GLN A 474 -7.94 -7.96 11.85
C GLN A 474 -8.36 -6.68 12.59
N LEU A 475 -7.86 -5.51 12.17
CA LEU A 475 -8.25 -4.22 12.74
C LEU A 475 -9.74 -3.96 12.57
N ALA A 476 -10.31 -4.24 11.38
CA ALA A 476 -11.76 -4.11 11.17
C ALA A 476 -12.56 -4.99 12.14
N GLN A 477 -12.17 -6.26 12.27
CA GLN A 477 -12.84 -7.21 13.18
C GLN A 477 -12.73 -6.77 14.65
N ARG A 478 -11.53 -6.34 15.08
CA ARG A 478 -11.28 -5.85 16.43
C ARG A 478 -12.12 -4.60 16.74
N PHE A 479 -12.17 -3.64 15.81
CA PHE A 479 -12.98 -2.44 15.96
C PHE A 479 -14.46 -2.79 16.16
N LEU A 480 -15.02 -3.64 15.31
CA LEU A 480 -16.42 -4.04 15.39
C LEU A 480 -16.75 -4.85 16.66
N ALA A 481 -15.77 -5.53 17.24
CA ALA A 481 -15.96 -6.27 18.49
C ALA A 481 -15.94 -5.37 19.74
N THR A 482 -15.24 -4.21 19.69
CA THR A 482 -14.95 -3.43 20.90
C THR A 482 -15.49 -2.00 20.88
N ASN A 483 -15.59 -1.36 19.73
CA ASN A 483 -15.88 0.07 19.58
C ASN A 483 -16.88 0.38 18.46
N GLY A 484 -17.21 -0.59 17.63
CA GLY A 484 -18.04 -0.39 16.44
C GLY A 484 -19.52 -0.20 16.76
N PRO A 485 -20.31 0.15 15.74
CA PRO A 485 -21.77 0.10 15.80
C PRO A 485 -22.28 -1.29 16.20
N GLU A 486 -23.29 -1.31 17.08
CA GLU A 486 -23.92 -2.54 17.60
C GLU A 486 -24.87 -3.17 16.56
#